data_99be9f518b46ce44d724ecd3d532c6d8
#
_entry.id   99be9f518b46ce44d724ecd3d532c6d8
#
_cell.length_a   1.000
_cell.length_b   1.000
_cell.length_c   1.000
_cell.angle_alpha   90.00
_cell.angle_beta   90.00
_cell.angle_gamma   90.00
#
_symmetry.space_group_name_H-M   'P 1'
#
loop_
_entity.id
_entity.type
_entity.pdbx_description
1 polymer ?
#
loop_
_entity_poly.entity_id
_entity_poly.type
_entity_poly.pdbx_seq_one_letter_code
_entity_poly.pdbx_strand_id
1 'polypeptide(L)'
;MKFLIVDDDLVILQLMKAVLEEGGHSVKCYDSSLRALREIPVDRPDCVISDVIMPEMDGFELCREIRSRPDLAAIRIIMCSSKSYDFDRRRAKELGADGYIVKPIQRESLLRLIGEILSEKVTVSYWGVRGTLPVPGTGSLRYGGNTPCVSVEVSGEPLYIFDCGSGIKQLSDHIAAAKVQRLSARVFISHTHWDHINTVPFFGPLYVRGNQIEVFGPYQGDLTIENAIAAQMESVYFPVTIREFGARLVFRDLREESLDFGAVKMNTILLKHPGYCLGYRLSCHGRSICYITDNELYLRTDSRHDGNYVERLANFVRGADLLITDTTYRDHEYPAKVDWGHSCVSEVADLAARAKVKRLHLFHHDPDQSDDDIDLKLKETREALARLGSSAQCDAPAEGSKLVL
;
A
#
# COMPACT_ATOMS: atom_id res chain seq x y z
N MET A 1 5.13 -3.59 26.86
CA MET A 1 5.81 -4.69 26.14
C MET A 1 7.02 -5.16 26.92
N LYS A 2 7.44 -6.41 26.68
CA LYS A 2 8.70 -6.97 27.21
C LYS A 2 9.76 -6.89 26.12
N PHE A 3 10.81 -6.14 26.32
CA PHE A 3 11.95 -6.05 25.42
C PHE A 3 13.12 -6.88 25.93
N LEU A 4 13.84 -7.47 25.00
CA LEU A 4 15.14 -8.09 25.25
C LEU A 4 16.14 -7.40 24.32
N ILE A 5 17.18 -6.78 24.89
CA ILE A 5 18.21 -6.06 24.14
C ILE A 5 19.52 -6.86 24.20
N VAL A 6 20.16 -6.97 23.03
CA VAL A 6 21.44 -7.69 22.89
C VAL A 6 22.43 -6.77 22.19
N ASP A 7 23.49 -6.39 22.90
CA ASP A 7 24.53 -5.49 22.38
C ASP A 7 25.79 -5.70 23.25
N ASP A 8 26.97 -5.83 22.68
CA ASP A 8 28.24 -5.98 23.43
C ASP A 8 28.72 -4.64 24.01
N ASP A 9 28.12 -3.52 23.58
CA ASP A 9 28.39 -2.21 24.18
C ASP A 9 27.45 -1.94 25.36
N LEU A 10 28.03 -1.99 26.59
CA LEU A 10 27.30 -1.75 27.83
C LEU A 10 26.68 -0.36 27.93
N VAL A 11 27.26 0.65 27.26
CA VAL A 11 26.74 2.03 27.26
C VAL A 11 25.46 2.07 26.44
N ILE A 12 25.44 1.40 25.29
CA ILE A 12 24.25 1.28 24.43
C ILE A 12 23.15 0.51 25.17
N LEU A 13 23.48 -0.61 25.81
CA LEU A 13 22.52 -1.38 26.61
C LEU A 13 21.87 -0.53 27.71
N GLN A 14 22.66 0.24 28.45
CA GLN A 14 22.14 1.11 29.51
C GLN A 14 21.26 2.24 28.94
N LEU A 15 21.68 2.87 27.85
CA LEU A 15 20.92 3.92 27.19
C LEU A 15 19.55 3.39 26.74
N MET A 16 19.54 2.30 25.96
CA MET A 16 18.29 1.72 25.42
C MET A 16 17.37 1.23 26.53
N LYS A 17 17.95 0.59 27.55
CA LYS A 17 17.20 0.15 28.75
C LYS A 17 16.50 1.33 29.42
N ALA A 18 17.25 2.37 29.76
CA ALA A 18 16.69 3.54 30.43
C ALA A 18 15.55 4.18 29.63
N VAL A 19 15.73 4.37 28.33
CA VAL A 19 14.70 4.98 27.45
C VAL A 19 13.45 4.12 27.38
N LEU A 20 13.59 2.80 27.23
CA LEU A 20 12.46 1.89 27.13
C LEU A 20 11.71 1.74 28.47
N GLU A 21 12.43 1.70 29.60
CA GLU A 21 11.84 1.67 30.95
C GLU A 21 11.08 2.97 31.26
N GLU A 22 11.61 4.13 30.88
CA GLU A 22 10.89 5.43 30.94
C GLU A 22 9.61 5.41 30.08
N GLY A 23 9.63 4.69 28.95
CA GLY A 23 8.45 4.44 28.11
C GLY A 23 7.46 3.45 28.71
N GLY A 24 7.68 2.97 29.95
CA GLY A 24 6.79 2.02 30.64
C GLY A 24 6.91 0.58 30.16
N HIS A 25 8.04 0.19 29.58
CA HIS A 25 8.30 -1.17 29.11
C HIS A 25 9.17 -1.97 30.11
N SER A 26 9.05 -3.29 30.10
CA SER A 26 9.96 -4.19 30.84
C SER A 26 11.14 -4.55 29.95
N VAL A 27 12.37 -4.45 30.46
CA VAL A 27 13.58 -4.61 29.64
C VAL A 27 14.55 -5.59 30.29
N LYS A 28 15.00 -6.59 29.51
CA LYS A 28 16.18 -7.42 29.85
C LYS A 28 17.31 -7.13 28.88
N CYS A 29 18.52 -7.12 29.37
CA CYS A 29 19.73 -6.83 28.58
C CYS A 29 20.70 -8.00 28.67
N TYR A 30 21.33 -8.31 27.53
CA TYR A 30 22.36 -9.30 27.39
C TYR A 30 23.53 -8.75 26.59
N ASP A 31 24.72 -8.95 27.04
CA ASP A 31 25.98 -8.57 26.40
C ASP A 31 26.53 -9.66 25.47
N SER A 32 25.82 -10.76 25.33
CA SER A 32 26.18 -11.92 24.50
C SER A 32 24.95 -12.51 23.80
N SER A 33 25.07 -12.68 22.49
CA SER A 33 24.04 -13.30 21.65
C SER A 33 23.77 -14.74 22.05
N LEU A 34 24.81 -15.51 22.39
CA LEU A 34 24.67 -16.91 22.81
C LEU A 34 23.88 -17.02 24.10
N ARG A 35 24.12 -16.09 25.05
CA ARG A 35 23.37 -16.04 26.30
C ARG A 35 21.91 -15.61 26.01
N ALA A 36 21.71 -14.57 25.21
CA ALA A 36 20.37 -14.13 24.82
C ALA A 36 19.56 -15.26 24.15
N LEU A 37 20.16 -16.00 23.23
CA LEU A 37 19.50 -17.11 22.52
C LEU A 37 19.01 -18.21 23.48
N ARG A 38 19.71 -18.47 24.57
CA ARG A 38 19.31 -19.44 25.61
C ARG A 38 18.12 -18.93 26.43
N GLU A 39 18.11 -17.63 26.72
CA GLU A 39 17.13 -17.02 27.62
C GLU A 39 15.83 -16.59 26.89
N ILE A 40 15.88 -16.28 25.59
CA ILE A 40 14.70 -15.89 24.78
C ILE A 40 13.51 -16.85 24.94
N PRO A 41 13.68 -18.20 24.89
CA PRO A 41 12.55 -19.12 25.05
C PRO A 41 11.95 -19.11 26.47
N VAL A 42 12.74 -18.77 27.46
CA VAL A 42 12.34 -18.68 28.88
C VAL A 42 11.64 -17.35 29.12
N ASP A 43 12.24 -16.27 28.66
CA ASP A 43 11.81 -14.90 28.89
C ASP A 43 10.57 -14.54 28.04
N ARG A 44 10.45 -15.13 26.85
CA ARG A 44 9.42 -14.86 25.86
C ARG A 44 9.16 -13.36 25.72
N PRO A 45 10.15 -12.61 25.22
CA PRO A 45 9.97 -11.18 24.97
C PRO A 45 8.98 -10.95 23.84
N ASP A 46 8.32 -9.78 23.85
CA ASP A 46 7.50 -9.32 22.72
C ASP A 46 8.39 -8.86 21.57
N CYS A 47 9.56 -8.29 21.90
CA CYS A 47 10.52 -7.76 20.93
C CYS A 47 11.97 -7.98 21.39
N VAL A 48 12.80 -8.42 20.44
CA VAL A 48 14.26 -8.49 20.59
C VAL A 48 14.87 -7.34 19.78
N ILE A 49 15.72 -6.53 20.41
CA ILE A 49 16.55 -5.52 19.74
C ILE A 49 17.99 -6.00 19.80
N SER A 50 18.60 -6.30 18.65
CA SER A 50 19.94 -6.89 18.59
C SER A 50 20.91 -6.00 17.82
N ASP A 51 22.09 -5.77 18.35
CA ASP A 51 23.21 -5.29 17.54
C ASP A 51 23.50 -6.30 16.42
N VAL A 52 23.99 -5.78 15.29
CA VAL A 52 24.40 -6.61 14.14
C VAL A 52 25.79 -7.19 14.34
N ILE A 53 26.71 -6.40 14.92
CA ILE A 53 28.13 -6.77 15.05
C ILE A 53 28.41 -7.11 16.50
N MET A 54 28.48 -8.41 16.79
CA MET A 54 28.80 -8.91 18.12
C MET A 54 29.78 -10.05 18.03
N PRO A 55 30.62 -10.29 19.11
CA PRO A 55 31.49 -11.45 19.19
C PRO A 55 30.71 -12.77 19.17
N GLU A 56 31.35 -13.86 18.77
CA GLU A 56 30.89 -15.27 18.79
C GLU A 56 29.71 -15.54 17.84
N MET A 57 28.62 -14.80 17.92
CA MET A 57 27.43 -14.92 17.10
C MET A 57 26.95 -13.51 16.73
N ASP A 58 26.90 -13.21 15.45
CA ASP A 58 26.39 -11.91 14.98
C ASP A 58 24.86 -11.80 15.09
N GLY A 59 24.32 -10.57 15.01
CA GLY A 59 22.88 -10.36 15.14
C GLY A 59 22.08 -10.98 14.00
N PHE A 60 22.64 -11.15 12.81
CA PHE A 60 22.00 -11.83 11.70
C PHE A 60 21.85 -13.33 11.97
N GLU A 61 22.86 -13.94 12.58
CA GLU A 61 22.80 -15.33 13.01
C GLU A 61 21.79 -15.52 14.13
N LEU A 62 21.77 -14.62 15.12
CA LEU A 62 20.75 -14.63 16.18
C LEU A 62 19.33 -14.52 15.60
N CYS A 63 19.11 -13.63 14.65
CA CYS A 63 17.84 -13.48 13.97
C CYS A 63 17.42 -14.79 13.27
N ARG A 64 18.34 -15.42 12.52
CA ARG A 64 18.10 -16.69 11.84
C ARG A 64 17.72 -17.81 12.83
N GLU A 65 18.44 -17.92 13.94
CA GLU A 65 18.18 -18.91 14.99
C GLU A 65 16.79 -18.71 15.61
N ILE A 66 16.39 -17.48 15.92
CA ILE A 66 15.04 -17.18 16.42
C ILE A 66 13.98 -17.56 15.37
N ARG A 67 14.18 -17.21 14.11
CA ARG A 67 13.21 -17.47 13.02
C ARG A 67 13.14 -18.95 12.63
N SER A 68 14.18 -19.72 12.86
CA SER A 68 14.16 -21.18 12.64
C SER A 68 13.23 -21.93 13.61
N ARG A 69 12.82 -21.28 14.70
CA ARG A 69 12.03 -21.88 15.78
C ARG A 69 10.58 -21.44 15.72
N PRO A 70 9.62 -22.35 15.39
CA PRO A 70 8.21 -21.99 15.26
C PRO A 70 7.58 -21.43 16.55
N ASP A 71 8.05 -21.88 17.72
CA ASP A 71 7.59 -21.39 19.02
C ASP A 71 8.00 -19.95 19.35
N LEU A 72 8.94 -19.38 18.59
CA LEU A 72 9.44 -18.00 18.72
C LEU A 72 9.02 -17.10 17.53
N ALA A 73 8.25 -17.61 16.59
CA ALA A 73 7.89 -16.88 15.36
C ALA A 73 7.16 -15.55 15.60
N ALA A 74 6.44 -15.44 16.72
CA ALA A 74 5.70 -14.23 17.08
C ALA A 74 6.57 -13.09 17.65
N ILE A 75 7.83 -13.39 18.01
CA ILE A 75 8.75 -12.38 18.57
C ILE A 75 9.12 -11.39 17.48
N ARG A 76 8.95 -10.10 17.73
CA ARG A 76 9.44 -9.04 16.86
C ARG A 76 10.94 -8.90 16.97
N ILE A 77 11.65 -8.67 15.89
CA ILE A 77 13.10 -8.52 15.86
C ILE A 77 13.48 -7.20 15.21
N ILE A 78 14.18 -6.35 15.94
CA ILE A 78 14.73 -5.09 15.43
C ILE A 78 16.25 -5.21 15.44
N MET A 79 16.87 -5.03 14.27
CA MET A 79 18.32 -4.96 14.17
C MET A 79 18.81 -3.56 14.47
N CYS A 80 19.95 -3.44 15.13
CA CYS A 80 20.59 -2.17 15.43
C CYS A 80 22.04 -2.20 14.95
N SER A 81 22.52 -1.16 14.22
CA SER A 81 23.89 -1.20 13.69
C SER A 81 24.43 0.19 13.40
N SER A 82 25.75 0.34 13.52
CA SER A 82 26.48 1.51 13.01
C SER A 82 26.58 1.57 11.48
N LYS A 83 26.27 0.47 10.79
CA LYS A 83 26.27 0.40 9.32
C LYS A 83 24.93 0.86 8.75
N SER A 84 24.95 1.85 7.87
CA SER A 84 23.78 2.40 7.20
C SER A 84 23.58 1.88 5.77
N TYR A 85 24.27 0.79 5.38
CA TYR A 85 24.23 0.28 4.01
C TYR A 85 22.88 -0.40 3.71
N ASP A 86 22.34 -0.14 2.54
CA ASP A 86 21.09 -0.76 2.06
C ASP A 86 21.19 -2.30 1.98
N PHE A 87 22.41 -2.82 1.81
CA PHE A 87 22.69 -4.26 1.82
C PHE A 87 22.37 -4.88 3.20
N ASP A 88 22.81 -4.25 4.29
CA ASP A 88 22.58 -4.78 5.65
C ASP A 88 21.09 -4.73 6.01
N ARG A 89 20.38 -3.67 5.60
CA ARG A 89 18.92 -3.56 5.78
C ARG A 89 18.16 -4.65 5.01
N ARG A 90 18.55 -4.90 3.76
CA ARG A 90 17.95 -5.98 2.95
C ARG A 90 18.21 -7.34 3.55
N ARG A 91 19.45 -7.60 3.96
CA ARG A 91 19.83 -8.85 4.63
C ARG A 91 19.04 -9.09 5.92
N ALA A 92 18.87 -8.05 6.76
CA ALA A 92 18.04 -8.11 7.96
C ALA A 92 16.59 -8.54 7.61
N LYS A 93 16.01 -7.90 6.60
CA LYS A 93 14.66 -8.21 6.15
C LYS A 93 14.52 -9.62 5.57
N GLU A 94 15.47 -10.08 4.75
CA GLU A 94 15.50 -11.44 4.19
C GLU A 94 15.59 -12.50 5.29
N LEU A 95 16.24 -12.18 6.40
CA LEU A 95 16.34 -13.05 7.58
C LEU A 95 15.11 -12.95 8.50
N GLY A 96 14.13 -12.10 8.17
CA GLY A 96 12.87 -11.97 8.90
C GLY A 96 12.92 -10.98 10.07
N ALA A 97 13.85 -10.01 10.08
CA ALA A 97 13.78 -8.89 11.01
C ALA A 97 12.61 -7.95 10.67
N ASP A 98 11.91 -7.46 11.69
CA ASP A 98 10.78 -6.54 11.58
C ASP A 98 11.22 -5.09 11.37
N GLY A 99 12.46 -4.75 11.72
CA GLY A 99 12.99 -3.41 11.56
C GLY A 99 14.50 -3.30 11.70
N TYR A 100 14.99 -2.10 11.37
CA TYR A 100 16.43 -1.79 11.42
C TYR A 100 16.64 -0.35 11.91
N ILE A 101 17.42 -0.19 12.97
CA ILE A 101 17.79 1.11 13.54
C ILE A 101 19.28 1.34 13.27
N VAL A 102 19.62 2.55 12.82
CA VAL A 102 21.02 2.95 12.57
C VAL A 102 21.55 3.71 13.79
N LYS A 103 22.70 3.29 14.31
CA LYS A 103 23.47 4.03 15.33
C LYS A 103 24.15 5.26 14.68
N PRO A 104 24.30 6.41 15.39
CA PRO A 104 24.05 6.60 16.80
C PRO A 104 22.57 6.75 17.15
N ILE A 105 22.16 6.12 18.24
CA ILE A 105 20.79 6.17 18.74
C ILE A 105 20.61 7.48 19.52
N GLN A 106 19.64 8.29 19.07
CA GLN A 106 19.24 9.50 19.80
C GLN A 106 18.13 9.13 20.78
N ARG A 107 18.33 9.49 22.05
CA ARG A 107 17.41 9.20 23.17
C ARG A 107 15.97 9.65 22.84
N GLU A 108 15.83 10.86 22.31
CA GLU A 108 14.55 11.51 22.04
C GLU A 108 13.75 10.84 20.91
N SER A 109 14.42 10.11 20.04
CA SER A 109 13.78 9.48 18.87
C SER A 109 13.58 7.96 19.01
N LEU A 110 14.24 7.31 19.97
CA LEU A 110 14.26 5.84 20.06
C LEU A 110 12.85 5.24 20.24
N LEU A 111 12.09 5.74 21.22
CA LEU A 111 10.72 5.23 21.48
C LEU A 111 9.81 5.42 20.28
N ARG A 112 9.94 6.57 19.60
CA ARG A 112 9.18 6.85 18.38
C ARG A 112 9.54 5.87 17.26
N LEU A 113 10.85 5.67 17.00
CA LEU A 113 11.33 4.75 15.96
C LEU A 113 10.89 3.31 16.22
N ILE A 114 11.01 2.83 17.46
CA ILE A 114 10.55 1.49 17.84
C ILE A 114 9.03 1.40 17.68
N GLY A 115 8.29 2.41 18.12
CA GLY A 115 6.83 2.47 17.97
C GLY A 115 6.39 2.45 16.51
N GLU A 116 7.09 3.16 15.62
CA GLU A 116 6.86 3.12 14.18
C GLU A 116 7.12 1.73 13.59
N ILE A 117 8.24 1.11 13.94
CA ILE A 117 8.60 -0.25 13.47
C ILE A 117 7.61 -1.30 13.96
N LEU A 118 7.20 -1.22 15.24
CA LEU A 118 6.26 -2.18 15.83
C LEU A 118 4.80 -1.84 15.54
N SER A 119 4.53 -0.71 14.91
CA SER A 119 3.18 -0.30 14.55
C SER A 119 2.61 -1.24 13.48
N GLU A 120 1.43 -1.77 13.75
CA GLU A 120 0.63 -2.51 12.75
C GLU A 120 -0.28 -1.58 11.95
N LYS A 121 -0.06 -0.27 12.03
CA LYS A 121 -0.87 0.72 11.31
C LYS A 121 -0.66 0.61 9.81
N VAL A 122 -1.76 0.59 9.10
CA VAL A 122 -1.81 0.69 7.64
C VAL A 122 -2.52 1.98 7.30
N THR A 123 -1.82 2.90 6.60
CA THR A 123 -2.39 4.20 6.23
C THR A 123 -2.67 4.21 4.73
N VAL A 124 -3.92 4.49 4.36
CA VAL A 124 -4.35 4.70 2.98
C VAL A 124 -4.52 6.18 2.74
N SER A 125 -3.90 6.73 1.70
CA SER A 125 -3.98 8.15 1.32
C SER A 125 -4.46 8.30 -0.12
N TYR A 126 -5.34 9.28 -0.35
CA TYR A 126 -5.95 9.54 -1.66
C TYR A 126 -5.34 10.80 -2.27
N TRP A 127 -4.84 10.70 -3.50
CA TRP A 127 -4.16 11.77 -4.22
C TRP A 127 -4.89 12.18 -5.49
N GLY A 128 -5.77 11.32 -6.01
CA GLY A 128 -6.67 11.54 -7.12
C GLY A 128 -7.81 10.55 -7.06
N VAL A 129 -9.04 11.00 -7.26
CA VAL A 129 -10.28 10.24 -7.07
C VAL A 129 -11.25 10.29 -8.26
N ARG A 130 -10.95 11.13 -9.26
CA ARG A 130 -11.73 11.26 -10.50
C ARG A 130 -11.32 10.23 -11.52
N GLY A 131 -12.23 9.87 -12.41
CA GLY A 131 -11.96 9.06 -13.60
C GLY A 131 -11.74 9.90 -14.86
N THR A 132 -11.21 9.28 -15.89
CA THR A 132 -11.13 9.73 -17.27
C THR A 132 -10.25 10.98 -17.48
N LEU A 133 -10.55 12.10 -16.84
CA LEU A 133 -9.86 13.38 -17.04
C LEU A 133 -9.72 14.16 -15.71
N PRO A 134 -8.64 14.94 -15.55
CA PRO A 134 -8.57 15.91 -14.46
C PRO A 134 -9.66 16.98 -14.59
N VAL A 135 -10.33 17.31 -13.49
CA VAL A 135 -11.43 18.27 -13.45
C VAL A 135 -11.02 19.49 -12.63
N PRO A 136 -10.48 20.56 -13.26
CA PRO A 136 -10.20 21.81 -12.58
C PRO A 136 -11.49 22.61 -12.36
N GLY A 137 -11.49 23.45 -11.33
CA GLY A 137 -12.55 24.42 -11.09
C GLY A 137 -13.28 24.28 -9.78
N THR A 138 -14.28 25.15 -9.55
CA THR A 138 -14.97 25.28 -8.27
C THR A 138 -15.90 24.10 -7.96
N GLY A 139 -16.32 23.36 -8.98
CA GLY A 139 -17.22 22.20 -8.84
C GLY A 139 -16.52 20.94 -8.29
N SER A 140 -15.19 20.92 -8.17
CA SER A 140 -14.38 19.79 -7.71
C SER A 140 -13.49 20.09 -6.50
N LEU A 141 -13.76 21.15 -5.76
CA LEU A 141 -12.89 21.60 -4.64
C LEU A 141 -12.97 20.72 -3.39
N ARG A 142 -14.12 20.08 -3.13
CA ARG A 142 -14.32 19.24 -1.93
C ARG A 142 -13.69 17.87 -2.05
N TYR A 143 -13.90 17.21 -3.18
CA TYR A 143 -13.38 15.86 -3.42
C TYR A 143 -12.05 15.86 -4.16
N GLY A 144 -11.77 16.92 -4.91
CA GLY A 144 -10.60 17.03 -5.76
C GLY A 144 -10.91 16.73 -7.22
N GLY A 145 -9.98 17.11 -8.11
CA GLY A 145 -10.14 17.00 -9.56
C GLY A 145 -9.10 16.09 -10.23
N ASN A 146 -8.20 15.44 -9.46
CA ASN A 146 -7.15 14.61 -10.04
C ASN A 146 -7.63 13.19 -10.34
N THR A 147 -7.01 12.57 -11.35
CA THR A 147 -7.24 11.21 -11.77
C THR A 147 -6.50 10.20 -10.88
N PRO A 148 -6.80 8.89 -10.95
CA PRO A 148 -6.54 7.91 -9.91
C PRO A 148 -5.11 7.86 -9.42
N CYS A 149 -4.93 8.05 -8.13
CA CYS A 149 -3.71 7.72 -7.40
C CYS A 149 -4.03 7.51 -5.92
N VAL A 150 -3.70 6.34 -5.41
CA VAL A 150 -3.87 5.96 -4.00
C VAL A 150 -2.55 5.41 -3.48
N SER A 151 -2.13 5.80 -2.29
CA SER A 151 -0.97 5.21 -1.65
C SER A 151 -1.33 4.47 -0.37
N VAL A 152 -0.60 3.40 -0.09
CA VAL A 152 -0.70 2.60 1.14
C VAL A 152 0.67 2.52 1.80
N GLU A 153 0.74 3.05 3.01
CA GLU A 153 1.91 2.98 3.87
C GLU A 153 1.74 1.85 4.89
N VAL A 154 2.69 0.94 4.90
CA VAL A 154 2.80 -0.16 5.87
C VAL A 154 4.15 -0.02 6.56
N SER A 155 4.17 -0.04 7.89
CA SER A 155 5.41 0.13 8.66
C SER A 155 6.49 -0.87 8.25
N GLY A 156 7.70 -0.39 7.99
CA GLY A 156 8.85 -1.21 7.58
C GLY A 156 8.84 -1.70 6.13
N GLU A 157 7.80 -1.35 5.36
CA GLU A 157 7.65 -1.75 3.97
C GLU A 157 7.90 -0.58 3.00
N PRO A 158 8.20 -0.85 1.71
CA PRO A 158 8.14 0.16 0.67
C PRO A 158 6.76 0.81 0.57
N LEU A 159 6.71 2.04 0.05
CA LEU A 159 5.44 2.70 -0.24
C LEU A 159 4.72 1.96 -1.38
N TYR A 160 3.48 1.53 -1.16
CA TYR A 160 2.64 0.94 -2.19
C TYR A 160 1.81 2.05 -2.85
N ILE A 161 1.81 2.12 -4.17
CA ILE A 161 1.09 3.14 -4.94
C ILE A 161 0.20 2.41 -5.95
N PHE A 162 -1.08 2.75 -5.99
CA PHE A 162 -2.02 2.26 -6.97
C PHE A 162 -2.36 3.39 -7.93
N ASP A 163 -2.03 3.17 -9.20
CA ASP A 163 -2.12 4.07 -10.33
C ASP A 163 -1.32 5.38 -10.22
N CYS A 164 -1.00 5.93 -11.38
CA CYS A 164 -0.21 7.13 -11.58
C CYS A 164 -0.92 8.15 -12.47
N GLY A 165 -2.20 8.37 -12.22
CA GLY A 165 -2.95 9.47 -12.80
C GLY A 165 -2.45 10.82 -12.30
N SER A 166 -3.16 11.91 -12.58
CA SER A 166 -2.68 13.25 -12.22
C SER A 166 -2.46 13.45 -10.72
N GLY A 167 -3.11 12.65 -9.87
CA GLY A 167 -2.89 12.64 -8.42
C GLY A 167 -1.48 12.28 -7.98
N ILE A 168 -0.69 11.57 -8.80
CA ILE A 168 0.71 11.21 -8.47
C ILE A 168 1.58 12.44 -8.25
N LYS A 169 1.24 13.58 -8.88
CA LYS A 169 1.96 14.84 -8.70
C LYS A 169 1.84 15.36 -7.27
N GLN A 170 0.65 15.27 -6.66
CA GLN A 170 0.46 15.66 -5.25
C GLN A 170 1.24 14.72 -4.31
N LEU A 171 1.23 13.41 -4.57
CA LEU A 171 2.04 12.46 -3.81
C LEU A 171 3.54 12.79 -3.94
N SER A 172 4.01 13.12 -5.15
CA SER A 172 5.39 13.54 -5.40
C SER A 172 5.79 14.76 -4.56
N ASP A 173 4.92 15.77 -4.51
CA ASP A 173 5.16 16.99 -3.72
C ASP A 173 5.15 16.68 -2.20
N HIS A 174 4.25 15.79 -1.76
CA HIS A 174 4.21 15.33 -0.38
C HIS A 174 5.52 14.63 0.04
N ILE A 175 6.03 13.71 -0.79
CA ILE A 175 7.30 13.01 -0.57
C ILE A 175 8.46 14.01 -0.51
N ALA A 176 8.48 14.99 -1.42
CA ALA A 176 9.51 16.02 -1.44
C ALA A 176 9.47 16.89 -0.18
N ALA A 177 8.28 17.31 0.28
CA ALA A 177 8.08 18.08 1.49
C ALA A 177 8.51 17.30 2.76
N ALA A 178 8.31 16.00 2.78
CA ALA A 178 8.73 15.11 3.86
C ALA A 178 10.26 14.87 3.88
N LYS A 179 11.01 15.39 2.88
CA LYS A 179 12.48 15.25 2.76
C LYS A 179 12.96 13.80 2.85
N VAL A 180 12.23 12.88 2.27
CA VAL A 180 12.60 11.47 2.22
C VAL A 180 13.92 11.34 1.44
N GLN A 181 14.99 10.91 2.10
CA GLN A 181 16.32 10.85 1.48
C GLN A 181 16.43 9.74 0.41
N ARG A 182 15.78 8.62 0.65
CA ARG A 182 15.75 7.47 -0.28
C ARG A 182 14.37 6.84 -0.22
N LEU A 183 13.68 6.85 -1.32
CA LEU A 183 12.37 6.22 -1.47
C LEU A 183 12.53 4.79 -1.98
N SER A 184 11.87 3.85 -1.32
CA SER A 184 11.55 2.55 -1.88
C SER A 184 10.04 2.50 -2.11
N ALA A 185 9.61 2.24 -3.34
CA ALA A 185 8.19 2.20 -3.67
C ALA A 185 7.86 1.05 -4.63
N ARG A 186 6.63 0.55 -4.54
CA ARG A 186 6.01 -0.40 -5.45
C ARG A 186 4.77 0.22 -6.05
N VAL A 187 4.80 0.42 -7.35
CA VAL A 187 3.71 1.02 -8.12
C VAL A 187 2.94 -0.09 -8.81
N PHE A 188 1.64 -0.17 -8.57
CA PHE A 188 0.72 -1.14 -9.17
C PHE A 188 -0.23 -0.40 -10.10
N ILE A 189 -0.02 -0.55 -11.40
CA ILE A 189 -0.89 0.03 -12.44
C ILE A 189 -2.03 -0.93 -12.71
N SER A 190 -3.26 -0.44 -12.56
CA SER A 190 -4.46 -1.23 -12.84
C SER A 190 -4.58 -1.58 -14.32
N HIS A 191 -4.42 -0.58 -15.17
CA HIS A 191 -4.37 -0.69 -16.62
C HIS A 191 -3.73 0.57 -17.24
N THR A 192 -3.55 0.57 -18.55
CA THR A 192 -2.75 1.59 -19.23
C THR A 192 -3.57 2.69 -19.92
N HIS A 193 -4.84 2.92 -19.51
CA HIS A 193 -5.57 4.12 -19.92
C HIS A 193 -4.89 5.37 -19.37
N TRP A 194 -5.01 6.46 -20.07
CA TRP A 194 -4.23 7.67 -19.79
C TRP A 194 -4.41 8.21 -18.39
N ASP A 195 -5.61 8.22 -17.89
CA ASP A 195 -5.91 8.73 -16.55
C ASP A 195 -5.27 7.91 -15.41
N HIS A 196 -4.74 6.73 -15.69
CA HIS A 196 -4.01 5.89 -14.76
C HIS A 196 -2.48 5.95 -14.91
N ILE A 197 -1.96 6.48 -16.02
CA ILE A 197 -0.51 6.49 -16.28
C ILE A 197 0.05 7.83 -16.77
N ASN A 198 -0.79 8.79 -17.19
CA ASN A 198 -0.37 10.01 -17.90
C ASN A 198 0.62 10.87 -17.10
N THR A 199 0.65 10.78 -15.79
CA THR A 199 1.48 11.66 -14.96
C THR A 199 2.73 10.93 -14.39
N VAL A 200 3.01 9.69 -14.81
CA VAL A 200 4.27 8.99 -14.48
C VAL A 200 5.49 9.86 -14.75
N PRO A 201 5.60 10.57 -15.90
CA PRO A 201 6.76 11.41 -16.19
C PRO A 201 6.99 12.56 -15.19
N PHE A 202 5.98 12.92 -14.41
CA PHE A 202 6.04 14.00 -13.41
C PHE A 202 6.21 13.49 -11.98
N PHE A 203 6.38 12.19 -11.79
CA PHE A 203 6.68 11.62 -10.47
C PHE A 203 8.15 11.88 -10.12
N GLY A 204 8.42 12.99 -9.45
CA GLY A 204 9.77 13.45 -9.11
C GLY A 204 10.71 12.41 -8.53
N PRO A 205 10.26 11.47 -7.66
CA PRO A 205 11.10 10.40 -7.16
C PRO A 205 11.78 9.52 -8.22
N LEU A 206 11.26 9.43 -9.45
CA LEU A 206 11.90 8.70 -10.56
C LEU A 206 13.23 9.32 -10.97
N TYR A 207 13.42 10.62 -10.79
CA TYR A 207 14.62 11.35 -11.16
C TYR A 207 15.71 11.38 -10.07
N VAL A 208 15.39 10.89 -8.86
CA VAL A 208 16.31 10.95 -7.71
C VAL A 208 17.17 9.70 -7.65
N ARG A 209 18.50 9.88 -7.77
CA ARG A 209 19.49 8.79 -7.63
C ARG A 209 19.43 8.17 -6.24
N GLY A 210 19.42 6.84 -6.19
CA GLY A 210 19.34 6.06 -4.95
C GLY A 210 17.92 5.63 -4.58
N ASN A 211 16.89 6.17 -5.21
CA ASN A 211 15.54 5.64 -5.08
C ASN A 211 15.41 4.27 -5.79
N GLN A 212 14.54 3.43 -5.27
CA GLN A 212 14.23 2.11 -5.84
C GLN A 212 12.73 2.02 -6.06
N ILE A 213 12.32 1.83 -7.30
CA ILE A 213 10.92 1.82 -7.68
C ILE A 213 10.67 0.57 -8.54
N GLU A 214 9.77 -0.28 -8.07
CA GLU A 214 9.28 -1.44 -8.81
C GLU A 214 7.90 -1.08 -9.38
N VAL A 215 7.73 -1.25 -10.69
CA VAL A 215 6.47 -0.95 -11.39
C VAL A 215 5.86 -2.25 -11.88
N PHE A 216 4.66 -2.51 -11.42
CA PHE A 216 3.86 -3.68 -11.76
C PHE A 216 2.65 -3.23 -12.58
N GLY A 217 2.28 -3.98 -13.61
CA GLY A 217 1.08 -3.67 -14.39
C GLY A 217 0.65 -4.85 -15.25
N PRO A 218 -0.53 -4.78 -15.88
CA PRO A 218 -1.09 -5.89 -16.61
C PRO A 218 -0.25 -6.25 -17.84
N TYR A 219 -0.10 -7.55 -18.06
CA TYR A 219 0.43 -8.08 -19.32
C TYR A 219 -0.63 -8.00 -20.42
N GLN A 220 -0.34 -7.30 -21.51
CA GLN A 220 -1.27 -7.08 -22.61
C GLN A 220 -0.72 -7.70 -23.93
N GLY A 221 -0.36 -8.96 -23.90
CA GLY A 221 0.20 -9.63 -25.07
C GLY A 221 1.58 -9.11 -25.43
N ASP A 222 1.71 -8.44 -26.56
CA ASP A 222 3.01 -7.91 -27.02
C ASP A 222 3.41 -6.58 -26.34
N LEU A 223 2.52 -5.96 -25.58
CA LEU A 223 2.77 -4.70 -24.88
C LEU A 223 3.07 -4.97 -23.40
N THR A 224 4.32 -4.79 -23.00
CA THR A 224 4.75 -4.82 -21.61
C THR A 224 4.42 -3.51 -20.90
N ILE A 225 4.30 -3.54 -19.55
CA ILE A 225 4.09 -2.31 -18.76
C ILE A 225 5.23 -1.30 -18.96
N GLU A 226 6.47 -1.77 -19.13
CA GLU A 226 7.62 -0.93 -19.46
C GLU A 226 7.41 -0.19 -20.78
N ASN A 227 7.02 -0.92 -21.84
CA ASN A 227 6.78 -0.33 -23.16
C ASN A 227 5.59 0.63 -23.13
N ALA A 228 4.52 0.33 -22.41
CA ALA A 228 3.37 1.21 -22.29
C ALA A 228 3.74 2.56 -21.62
N ILE A 229 4.56 2.51 -20.57
CA ILE A 229 5.04 3.73 -19.89
C ILE A 229 6.07 4.46 -20.78
N ALA A 230 6.98 3.73 -21.44
CA ALA A 230 7.99 4.34 -22.31
C ALA A 230 7.35 5.05 -23.51
N ALA A 231 6.28 4.49 -24.10
CA ALA A 231 5.63 5.04 -25.28
C ALA A 231 5.07 6.46 -25.05
N GLN A 232 4.54 6.76 -23.86
CA GLN A 232 4.06 8.11 -23.55
C GLN A 232 5.22 9.13 -23.35
N MET A 233 6.46 8.65 -23.22
CA MET A 233 7.69 9.44 -23.07
C MET A 233 8.53 9.48 -24.35
N GLU A 234 7.98 9.12 -25.49
CA GLU A 234 8.66 9.31 -26.77
C GLU A 234 8.85 10.81 -27.04
N SER A 235 9.97 11.14 -27.70
CA SER A 235 10.42 12.54 -27.93
C SER A 235 9.39 13.42 -28.65
N VAL A 236 8.43 12.81 -29.36
CA VAL A 236 7.31 13.50 -30.00
C VAL A 236 6.30 14.03 -28.97
N TYR A 237 6.18 13.36 -27.83
CA TYR A 237 5.20 13.68 -26.78
C TYR A 237 5.85 14.29 -25.54
N PHE A 238 7.07 13.87 -25.20
CA PHE A 238 7.75 14.28 -23.97
C PHE A 238 9.26 14.47 -24.17
N PRO A 239 9.89 15.50 -23.54
CA PRO A 239 11.29 15.86 -23.81
C PRO A 239 12.33 14.92 -23.23
N VAL A 240 11.94 14.03 -22.32
CA VAL A 240 12.84 13.04 -21.69
C VAL A 240 12.25 11.63 -21.79
N THR A 241 13.11 10.62 -21.85
CA THR A 241 12.70 9.21 -21.92
C THR A 241 12.89 8.53 -20.55
N ILE A 242 12.45 7.29 -20.40
CA ILE A 242 12.68 6.51 -19.18
C ILE A 242 14.16 6.30 -18.84
N ARG A 243 15.08 6.54 -19.81
CA ARG A 243 16.54 6.39 -19.63
C ARG A 243 17.15 7.50 -18.77
N GLU A 244 16.51 8.66 -18.70
CA GLU A 244 16.93 9.79 -17.88
C GLU A 244 16.50 9.65 -16.40
N PHE A 245 15.73 8.64 -16.06
CA PHE A 245 15.37 8.38 -14.66
C PHE A 245 16.60 8.04 -13.83
N GLY A 246 16.79 8.74 -12.72
CA GLY A 246 17.89 8.53 -11.78
C GLY A 246 17.68 7.37 -10.83
N ALA A 247 16.43 7.00 -10.58
CA ALA A 247 16.05 5.89 -9.71
C ALA A 247 16.38 4.54 -10.36
N ARG A 248 16.62 3.53 -9.53
CA ARG A 248 16.63 2.15 -10.02
C ARG A 248 15.20 1.68 -10.26
N LEU A 249 14.88 1.41 -11.52
CA LEU A 249 13.58 0.91 -11.93
C LEU A 249 13.63 -0.58 -12.23
N VAL A 250 12.56 -1.27 -11.85
CA VAL A 250 12.29 -2.66 -12.25
C VAL A 250 10.83 -2.72 -12.68
N PHE A 251 10.60 -3.25 -13.89
CA PHE A 251 9.24 -3.45 -14.42
C PHE A 251 8.89 -4.93 -14.36
N ARG A 252 7.64 -5.22 -14.03
CA ARG A 252 7.10 -6.58 -14.02
C ARG A 252 5.67 -6.61 -14.54
N ASP A 253 5.47 -7.37 -15.59
CA ASP A 253 4.14 -7.67 -16.11
C ASP A 253 3.41 -8.65 -15.20
N LEU A 254 2.13 -8.38 -14.96
CA LEU A 254 1.26 -9.19 -14.11
C LEU A 254 0.13 -9.82 -14.90
N ARG A 255 -0.32 -10.95 -14.38
CA ARG A 255 -1.59 -11.61 -14.72
C ARG A 255 -2.40 -11.79 -13.45
N GLU A 256 -3.39 -12.67 -13.44
CA GLU A 256 -4.00 -13.11 -12.18
C GLU A 256 -3.01 -14.00 -11.44
N GLU A 257 -2.42 -13.44 -10.38
CA GLU A 257 -1.39 -14.11 -9.60
C GLU A 257 -1.34 -13.61 -8.16
N SER A 258 -0.56 -14.29 -7.35
CA SER A 258 -0.27 -13.91 -5.96
C SER A 258 1.21 -13.59 -5.82
N LEU A 259 1.52 -12.41 -5.29
CA LEU A 259 2.86 -11.95 -5.00
C LEU A 259 3.07 -11.92 -3.48
N ASP A 260 4.18 -12.49 -3.03
CA ASP A 260 4.57 -12.48 -1.62
C ASP A 260 5.78 -11.56 -1.44
N PHE A 261 5.60 -10.50 -0.66
CA PHE A 261 6.65 -9.53 -0.31
C PHE A 261 7.06 -9.67 1.18
N GLY A 262 6.76 -10.81 1.81
CA GLY A 262 7.00 -11.05 3.21
C GLY A 262 5.84 -10.57 4.09
N ALA A 263 5.93 -9.38 4.70
CA ALA A 263 4.86 -8.84 5.53
C ALA A 263 3.61 -8.44 4.74
N VAL A 264 3.75 -8.22 3.44
CA VAL A 264 2.66 -7.84 2.53
C VAL A 264 2.47 -8.90 1.45
N LYS A 265 1.21 -9.32 1.27
CA LYS A 265 0.80 -10.16 0.14
C LYS A 265 -0.09 -9.36 -0.79
N MET A 266 0.14 -9.50 -2.10
CA MET A 266 -0.65 -8.87 -3.14
C MET A 266 -1.27 -9.96 -4.02
N ASN A 267 -2.59 -9.93 -4.14
CA ASN A 267 -3.32 -10.78 -5.09
C ASN A 267 -3.91 -9.91 -6.19
N THR A 268 -4.01 -10.45 -7.39
CA THR A 268 -4.58 -9.78 -8.56
C THR A 268 -5.79 -10.52 -9.09
N ILE A 269 -6.74 -9.79 -9.68
CA ILE A 269 -7.92 -10.31 -10.36
C ILE A 269 -8.16 -9.52 -11.64
N LEU A 270 -8.54 -10.20 -12.71
CA LEU A 270 -8.94 -9.54 -13.97
C LEU A 270 -10.34 -8.94 -13.82
N LEU A 271 -10.47 -7.66 -14.17
CA LEU A 271 -11.69 -6.88 -14.10
C LEU A 271 -12.39 -6.79 -15.45
N LYS A 272 -13.69 -6.54 -15.43
CA LYS A 272 -14.51 -6.26 -16.64
C LYS A 272 -14.39 -4.80 -17.03
N HIS A 273 -13.36 -4.50 -17.79
CA HIS A 273 -13.11 -3.20 -18.40
C HIS A 273 -12.46 -3.39 -19.77
N PRO A 274 -12.69 -2.53 -20.77
CA PRO A 274 -12.00 -2.61 -22.04
C PRO A 274 -10.48 -2.63 -21.89
N GLY A 275 -9.82 -3.60 -22.51
CA GLY A 275 -8.40 -3.88 -22.28
C GLY A 275 -8.17 -4.85 -21.11
N TYR A 276 -6.94 -4.91 -20.64
CA TYR A 276 -6.55 -5.72 -19.49
C TYR A 276 -6.47 -4.85 -18.24
N CYS A 277 -7.51 -4.91 -17.41
CA CYS A 277 -7.55 -4.18 -16.14
C CYS A 277 -7.44 -5.15 -14.97
N LEU A 278 -6.53 -4.87 -14.03
CA LEU A 278 -6.31 -5.68 -12.83
C LEU A 278 -6.83 -4.96 -11.58
N GLY A 279 -7.62 -5.67 -10.80
CA GLY A 279 -7.89 -5.33 -9.41
C GLY A 279 -6.83 -5.92 -8.48
N TYR A 280 -6.61 -5.27 -7.36
CA TYR A 280 -5.57 -5.60 -6.40
C TYR A 280 -6.15 -5.83 -5.00
N ARG A 281 -5.66 -6.87 -4.32
CA ARG A 281 -5.91 -7.09 -2.89
C ARG A 281 -4.58 -7.14 -2.15
N LEU A 282 -4.29 -6.09 -1.38
CA LEU A 282 -3.17 -6.00 -0.46
C LEU A 282 -3.59 -6.55 0.90
N SER A 283 -2.81 -7.49 1.44
CA SER A 283 -3.03 -8.07 2.77
C SER A 283 -1.77 -7.94 3.62
N CYS A 284 -1.89 -7.37 4.82
CA CYS A 284 -0.81 -7.19 5.79
C CYS A 284 -1.38 -7.04 7.20
N HIS A 285 -0.67 -7.50 8.22
CA HIS A 285 -1.04 -7.36 9.63
C HIS A 285 -2.51 -7.71 9.94
N GLY A 286 -3.04 -8.76 9.31
CA GLY A 286 -4.45 -9.15 9.46
C GLY A 286 -5.47 -8.19 8.84
N ARG A 287 -5.02 -7.16 8.13
CA ARG A 287 -5.83 -6.20 7.38
C ARG A 287 -5.82 -6.53 5.90
N SER A 288 -6.86 -6.11 5.18
CA SER A 288 -6.92 -6.24 3.73
C SER A 288 -7.57 -5.02 3.07
N ILE A 289 -6.93 -4.56 2.01
CA ILE A 289 -7.35 -3.43 1.18
C ILE A 289 -7.54 -3.95 -0.23
N CYS A 290 -8.71 -3.72 -0.82
CA CYS A 290 -8.98 -4.03 -2.21
C CYS A 290 -9.11 -2.74 -3.01
N TYR A 291 -8.37 -2.65 -4.11
CA TYR A 291 -8.42 -1.58 -5.09
C TYR A 291 -8.99 -2.15 -6.39
N ILE A 292 -10.26 -1.82 -6.67
CA ILE A 292 -11.05 -2.32 -7.79
C ILE A 292 -11.54 -1.11 -8.58
N THR A 293 -10.62 -0.49 -9.31
CA THR A 293 -10.96 0.60 -10.22
C THR A 293 -11.44 0.04 -11.56
N ASP A 294 -12.05 0.84 -12.37
CA ASP A 294 -12.45 0.53 -13.77
C ASP A 294 -12.98 -0.90 -13.94
N ASN A 295 -14.23 -1.05 -13.57
CA ASN A 295 -14.89 -2.35 -13.57
C ASN A 295 -16.38 -2.20 -13.80
N GLU A 296 -16.91 -2.85 -14.80
CA GLU A 296 -18.34 -2.82 -15.10
C GLU A 296 -19.07 -4.02 -14.50
N LEU A 297 -19.95 -3.72 -13.56
CA LEU A 297 -20.95 -4.64 -13.07
C LEU A 297 -22.25 -4.33 -13.77
N TYR A 298 -22.63 -5.19 -14.74
CA TYR A 298 -23.90 -5.04 -15.44
C TYR A 298 -25.08 -5.26 -14.50
N LEU A 299 -26.14 -4.47 -14.68
CA LEU A 299 -27.38 -4.67 -13.94
C LEU A 299 -27.89 -6.11 -14.08
N ARG A 300 -28.45 -6.68 -13.02
CA ARG A 300 -28.98 -8.07 -13.04
C ARG A 300 -30.03 -8.32 -14.11
N THR A 301 -30.70 -7.28 -14.59
CA THR A 301 -31.69 -7.33 -15.66
C THR A 301 -31.07 -7.28 -17.05
N ASP A 302 -29.78 -6.97 -17.15
CA ASP A 302 -29.05 -6.92 -18.42
C ASP A 302 -28.62 -8.33 -18.86
N SER A 303 -28.76 -8.63 -20.16
CA SER A 303 -28.35 -9.93 -20.71
C SER A 303 -26.86 -10.22 -20.63
N ARG A 304 -26.02 -9.21 -20.43
CA ARG A 304 -24.56 -9.30 -20.25
C ARG A 304 -24.17 -9.56 -18.80
N HIS A 305 -25.13 -9.54 -17.87
CA HIS A 305 -24.85 -9.85 -16.46
C HIS A 305 -24.26 -11.24 -16.32
N ASP A 306 -23.08 -11.30 -15.72
CA ASP A 306 -22.34 -12.53 -15.47
C ASP A 306 -22.26 -12.81 -13.95
N GLY A 307 -23.20 -13.59 -13.47
CA GLY A 307 -23.27 -13.96 -12.05
C GLY A 307 -22.00 -14.67 -11.54
N ASN A 308 -21.31 -15.45 -12.41
CA ASN A 308 -20.06 -16.11 -12.02
C ASN A 308 -18.94 -15.10 -11.81
N TYR A 309 -18.84 -14.09 -12.65
CA TYR A 309 -17.88 -13.01 -12.48
C TYR A 309 -18.16 -12.23 -11.20
N VAL A 310 -19.42 -11.84 -10.96
CA VAL A 310 -19.81 -11.12 -9.74
C VAL A 310 -19.47 -11.94 -8.48
N GLU A 311 -19.74 -13.25 -8.49
CA GLU A 311 -19.42 -14.10 -7.34
C GLU A 311 -17.90 -14.26 -7.16
N ARG A 312 -17.14 -14.40 -8.26
CA ARG A 312 -15.67 -14.44 -8.22
C ARG A 312 -15.10 -13.15 -7.63
N LEU A 313 -15.60 -11.99 -8.06
CA LEU A 313 -15.17 -10.69 -7.53
C LEU A 313 -15.58 -10.52 -6.06
N ALA A 314 -16.82 -10.92 -5.69
CA ALA A 314 -17.27 -10.90 -4.30
C ALA A 314 -16.38 -11.76 -3.39
N ASN A 315 -15.96 -12.93 -3.86
CA ASN A 315 -15.03 -13.80 -3.14
C ASN A 315 -13.64 -13.15 -3.01
N PHE A 316 -13.16 -12.49 -4.06
CA PHE A 316 -11.86 -11.81 -4.06
C PHE A 316 -11.82 -10.66 -3.03
N VAL A 317 -12.89 -9.87 -2.92
CA VAL A 317 -12.97 -8.75 -1.97
C VAL A 317 -13.58 -9.14 -0.62
N ARG A 318 -13.93 -10.41 -0.40
CA ARG A 318 -14.63 -10.89 0.79
C ARG A 318 -13.94 -10.47 2.09
N GLY A 319 -14.73 -9.86 2.98
CA GLY A 319 -14.30 -9.43 4.32
C GLY A 319 -13.21 -8.36 4.32
N ALA A 320 -12.97 -7.67 3.20
CA ALA A 320 -11.97 -6.61 3.13
C ALA A 320 -12.24 -5.54 4.21
N ASP A 321 -11.16 -5.08 4.85
CA ASP A 321 -11.22 -3.96 5.78
C ASP A 321 -11.56 -2.66 5.03
N LEU A 322 -11.09 -2.56 3.77
CA LEU A 322 -11.40 -1.47 2.87
C LEU A 322 -11.56 -2.00 1.43
N LEU A 323 -12.65 -1.67 0.79
CA LEU A 323 -12.89 -1.79 -0.64
C LEU A 323 -12.94 -0.39 -1.24
N ILE A 324 -11.96 -0.06 -2.08
CA ILE A 324 -11.94 1.13 -2.93
C ILE A 324 -12.40 0.64 -4.30
N THR A 325 -13.52 1.15 -4.80
CA THR A 325 -14.06 0.62 -6.04
C THR A 325 -14.68 1.69 -6.93
N ASP A 326 -14.55 1.45 -8.23
CA ASP A 326 -15.25 2.18 -9.26
C ASP A 326 -16.74 2.28 -8.92
N THR A 327 -17.19 3.51 -8.82
CA THR A 327 -18.60 3.87 -8.65
C THR A 327 -18.82 5.13 -9.49
N THR A 328 -18.50 5.03 -10.78
CA THR A 328 -18.49 6.17 -11.69
C THR A 328 -19.88 6.74 -11.82
N TYR A 329 -20.90 5.88 -11.98
CA TYR A 329 -22.25 6.33 -12.32
C TYR A 329 -23.25 6.17 -11.18
N ARG A 330 -24.24 7.08 -11.16
CA ARG A 330 -25.50 6.89 -10.46
C ARG A 330 -26.40 5.98 -11.28
N ASP A 331 -27.36 5.31 -10.66
CA ASP A 331 -28.20 4.30 -11.37
C ASP A 331 -28.98 4.87 -12.57
N HIS A 332 -29.40 6.15 -12.52
CA HIS A 332 -30.13 6.79 -13.61
C HIS A 332 -29.23 7.22 -14.78
N GLU A 333 -27.92 7.39 -14.54
CA GLU A 333 -26.91 7.73 -15.56
C GLU A 333 -26.46 6.49 -16.35
N TYR A 334 -26.38 5.35 -15.66
CA TYR A 334 -25.78 4.12 -16.18
C TYR A 334 -26.42 3.61 -17.50
N PRO A 335 -27.76 3.64 -17.71
CA PRO A 335 -28.37 3.14 -18.97
C PRO A 335 -27.80 3.76 -20.24
N ALA A 336 -27.31 5.00 -20.16
CA ALA A 336 -26.68 5.69 -21.31
C ALA A 336 -25.17 5.42 -21.41
N LYS A 337 -24.60 4.68 -20.45
CA LYS A 337 -23.15 4.47 -20.28
C LYS A 337 -22.76 2.98 -20.23
N VAL A 338 -23.69 2.10 -20.58
CA VAL A 338 -23.45 0.66 -20.63
C VAL A 338 -22.35 0.34 -21.65
N ASP A 339 -21.46 -0.61 -21.35
CA ASP A 339 -20.26 -0.96 -22.11
C ASP A 339 -19.13 0.09 -22.06
N TRP A 340 -19.23 1.07 -21.16
CA TRP A 340 -18.14 2.02 -20.92
C TRP A 340 -17.11 1.51 -19.91
N GLY A 341 -17.38 0.35 -19.31
CA GLY A 341 -16.41 -0.33 -18.41
C GLY A 341 -16.49 0.14 -16.97
N HIS A 342 -17.60 0.77 -16.53
CA HIS A 342 -17.75 1.33 -15.19
C HIS A 342 -19.07 0.95 -14.53
N SER A 343 -19.08 0.92 -13.20
CA SER A 343 -20.21 0.47 -12.39
C SER A 343 -21.10 1.62 -11.89
N CYS A 344 -22.34 1.26 -11.53
CA CYS A 344 -23.27 2.14 -10.87
C CYS A 344 -23.50 1.79 -9.39
N VAL A 345 -24.17 2.68 -8.68
CA VAL A 345 -24.40 2.62 -7.23
C VAL A 345 -25.01 1.31 -6.78
N SER A 346 -26.08 0.84 -7.42
CA SER A 346 -26.82 -0.35 -6.95
C SER A 346 -25.98 -1.62 -7.00
N GLU A 347 -25.21 -1.82 -8.09
CA GLU A 347 -24.37 -3.01 -8.27
C GLU A 347 -23.15 -3.00 -7.34
N VAL A 348 -22.56 -1.82 -7.09
CA VAL A 348 -21.47 -1.66 -6.11
C VAL A 348 -21.93 -1.93 -4.69
N ALA A 349 -23.11 -1.42 -4.32
CA ALA A 349 -23.70 -1.70 -3.00
C ALA A 349 -24.01 -3.19 -2.82
N ASP A 350 -24.53 -3.87 -3.85
CA ASP A 350 -24.77 -5.31 -3.82
C ASP A 350 -23.48 -6.11 -3.67
N LEU A 351 -22.43 -5.78 -4.43
CA LEU A 351 -21.10 -6.39 -4.31
C LEU A 351 -20.55 -6.26 -2.87
N ALA A 352 -20.59 -5.05 -2.34
CA ALA A 352 -20.07 -4.75 -0.99
C ALA A 352 -20.84 -5.52 0.10
N ALA A 353 -22.17 -5.61 -0.02
CA ALA A 353 -23.02 -6.34 0.91
C ALA A 353 -22.77 -7.85 0.85
N ARG A 354 -22.73 -8.44 -0.36
CA ARG A 354 -22.43 -9.88 -0.58
C ARG A 354 -21.06 -10.25 -0.06
N ALA A 355 -20.07 -9.41 -0.31
CA ALA A 355 -18.69 -9.65 0.11
C ALA A 355 -18.47 -9.36 1.60
N LYS A 356 -19.44 -8.76 2.31
CA LYS A 356 -19.34 -8.37 3.73
C LYS A 356 -18.10 -7.52 4.00
N VAL A 357 -17.83 -6.54 3.14
CA VAL A 357 -16.72 -5.60 3.35
C VAL A 357 -17.00 -4.73 4.57
N LYS A 358 -15.96 -4.29 5.28
CA LYS A 358 -16.13 -3.44 6.47
C LYS A 358 -16.29 -1.97 6.11
N ARG A 359 -15.52 -1.51 5.10
CA ARG A 359 -15.60 -0.16 4.54
C ARG A 359 -15.67 -0.20 3.03
N LEU A 360 -16.51 0.63 2.46
CA LEU A 360 -16.66 0.86 1.04
C LEU A 360 -16.31 2.33 0.75
N HIS A 361 -15.30 2.55 -0.09
CA HIS A 361 -14.97 3.88 -0.59
C HIS A 361 -15.30 3.98 -2.07
N LEU A 362 -16.18 4.94 -2.41
CA LEU A 362 -16.56 5.26 -3.76
C LEU A 362 -15.41 5.96 -4.46
N PHE A 363 -15.07 5.53 -5.66
CA PHE A 363 -13.89 5.98 -6.36
C PHE A 363 -14.15 6.14 -7.85
N HIS A 364 -13.24 6.75 -8.58
CA HIS A 364 -13.32 6.93 -10.03
C HIS A 364 -14.57 7.70 -10.46
N HIS A 365 -14.76 8.91 -9.86
CA HIS A 365 -15.94 9.71 -10.14
C HIS A 365 -15.91 10.28 -11.56
N ASP A 366 -17.07 10.25 -12.25
CA ASP A 366 -17.23 10.81 -13.59
C ASP A 366 -16.79 12.28 -13.64
N PRO A 367 -16.03 12.71 -14.66
CA PRO A 367 -15.56 14.09 -14.78
C PRO A 367 -16.69 15.12 -14.88
N ASP A 368 -17.85 14.72 -15.37
CA ASP A 368 -19.02 15.60 -15.51
C ASP A 368 -19.79 15.77 -14.18
N GLN A 369 -19.49 14.98 -13.15
CA GLN A 369 -20.11 15.08 -11.83
C GLN A 369 -19.45 16.18 -10.99
N SER A 370 -20.30 17.08 -10.46
CA SER A 370 -19.88 18.04 -9.43
C SER A 370 -19.66 17.36 -8.06
N ASP A 371 -19.09 18.10 -7.12
CA ASP A 371 -18.99 17.66 -5.72
C ASP A 371 -20.38 17.36 -5.10
N ASP A 372 -21.42 18.08 -5.49
CA ASP A 372 -22.80 17.84 -5.01
C ASP A 372 -23.36 16.52 -5.59
N ASP A 373 -23.02 16.18 -6.83
CA ASP A 373 -23.38 14.88 -7.42
C ASP A 373 -22.71 13.71 -6.69
N ILE A 374 -21.47 13.88 -6.26
CA ILE A 374 -20.76 12.88 -5.43
C ILE A 374 -21.43 12.73 -4.06
N ASP A 375 -21.86 13.82 -3.41
CA ASP A 375 -22.61 13.75 -2.16
C ASP A 375 -23.94 12.98 -2.34
N LEU A 376 -24.66 13.23 -3.44
CA LEU A 376 -25.88 12.50 -3.77
C LEU A 376 -25.58 11.01 -4.02
N LYS A 377 -24.55 10.69 -4.79
CA LYS A 377 -24.11 9.32 -5.04
C LYS A 377 -23.74 8.59 -3.75
N LEU A 378 -23.03 9.25 -2.83
CA LEU A 378 -22.70 8.70 -1.51
C LEU A 378 -23.97 8.42 -0.69
N LYS A 379 -24.91 9.34 -0.67
CA LYS A 379 -26.21 9.16 0.00
C LYS A 379 -26.97 7.97 -0.58
N GLU A 380 -27.10 7.88 -1.89
CA GLU A 380 -27.79 6.79 -2.59
C GLU A 380 -27.12 5.43 -2.28
N THR A 381 -25.79 5.37 -2.24
CA THR A 381 -25.04 4.16 -1.89
C THR A 381 -25.30 3.73 -0.44
N ARG A 382 -25.30 4.66 0.51
CA ARG A 382 -25.61 4.38 1.91
C ARG A 382 -27.04 3.86 2.10
N GLU A 383 -28.01 4.44 1.38
CA GLU A 383 -29.39 3.96 1.37
C GLU A 383 -29.50 2.55 0.76
N ALA A 384 -28.77 2.28 -0.32
CA ALA A 384 -28.74 0.95 -0.96
C ALA A 384 -28.16 -0.10 -0.01
N LEU A 385 -27.03 0.18 0.65
CA LEU A 385 -26.44 -0.70 1.67
C LEU A 385 -27.39 -0.97 2.83
N ALA A 386 -28.09 0.06 3.31
CA ALA A 386 -29.07 -0.10 4.38
C ALA A 386 -30.24 -1.01 3.97
N ARG A 387 -30.78 -0.84 2.73
CA ARG A 387 -31.83 -1.74 2.18
C ARG A 387 -31.36 -3.19 2.07
N LEU A 388 -30.06 -3.42 1.80
CA LEU A 388 -29.45 -4.76 1.74
C LEU A 388 -29.07 -5.33 3.10
N GLY A 389 -29.30 -4.58 4.20
CA GLY A 389 -28.92 -5.00 5.56
C GLY A 389 -27.43 -5.05 5.79
N SER A 390 -26.63 -4.34 5.00
CA SER A 390 -25.17 -4.31 5.11
C SER A 390 -24.74 -3.38 6.23
N SER A 391 -23.75 -3.81 7.03
CA SER A 391 -23.08 -2.99 8.05
C SER A 391 -21.86 -2.23 7.55
N ALA A 392 -21.58 -2.27 6.25
CA ALA A 392 -20.43 -1.60 5.66
C ALA A 392 -20.53 -0.07 5.85
N GLN A 393 -19.48 0.53 6.38
CA GLN A 393 -19.33 1.99 6.38
C GLN A 393 -19.02 2.46 4.96
N CYS A 394 -19.75 3.46 4.46
CA CYS A 394 -19.56 3.95 3.10
C CYS A 394 -19.15 5.42 3.11
N ASP A 395 -18.06 5.74 2.40
CA ASP A 395 -17.55 7.09 2.22
C ASP A 395 -17.08 7.33 0.77
N ALA A 396 -17.01 8.61 0.38
CA ALA A 396 -16.34 9.08 -0.81
C ALA A 396 -15.10 9.88 -0.35
N PRO A 397 -13.89 9.33 -0.47
CA PRO A 397 -12.70 10.02 0.00
C PRO A 397 -12.37 11.24 -0.88
N ALA A 398 -11.93 12.31 -0.25
CA ALA A 398 -11.38 13.47 -0.95
C ALA A 398 -9.87 13.35 -1.14
N GLU A 399 -9.32 14.04 -2.12
CA GLU A 399 -7.86 14.22 -2.25
C GLU A 399 -7.24 14.79 -0.97
N GLY A 400 -6.07 14.29 -0.59
CA GLY A 400 -5.37 14.63 0.64
C GLY A 400 -5.91 13.93 1.89
N SER A 401 -7.06 13.24 1.81
CA SER A 401 -7.60 12.49 2.95
C SER A 401 -6.80 11.23 3.25
N LYS A 402 -6.81 10.81 4.52
CA LYS A 402 -6.11 9.61 5.01
C LYS A 402 -7.05 8.76 5.86
N LEU A 403 -6.95 7.45 5.66
CA LEU A 403 -7.60 6.44 6.50
C LEU A 403 -6.53 5.59 7.17
N VAL A 404 -6.60 5.44 8.48
CA VAL A 404 -5.76 4.52 9.26
C VAL A 404 -6.59 3.29 9.63
N LEU A 405 -6.09 2.10 9.29
CA LEU A 405 -6.70 0.80 9.55
C LEU A 405 -6.04 0.11 10.73
#